data_12e4099be6109235f9885e347a926beb
#
_entry.id   12e4099be6109235f9885e347a926beb
#
_cell.length_a   1.000
_cell.length_b   1.000
_cell.length_c   1.000
_cell.angle_alpha   90.00
_cell.angle_beta   90.00
_cell.angle_gamma   90.00
#
_symmetry.space_group_name_H-M   'P 1'
#
loop_
_entity.id
_entity.type
_entity.pdbx_description
1 polymer ?
#
loop_
_entity_poly.entity_id
_entity_poly.type
_entity_poly.pdbx_seq_one_letter_code
_entity_poly.pdbx_strand_id
1 'polypeptide(L)' 'MKKKDIKILLVDDEKDILEIVGYNLSQEGYQISTASNGKEAIAKAKKELPQL' A
#
# COMPACT_ATOMS: atom_id res chain seq x y z
N MET A 1 7.88 2.61 17.20
CA MET A 1 7.82 2.86 15.74
C MET A 1 6.67 3.81 15.44
N LYS A 2 6.93 4.83 14.65
CA LYS A 2 5.88 5.78 14.26
C LYS A 2 5.14 5.25 13.04
N LYS A 3 3.86 5.59 12.92
CA LYS A 3 3.04 5.13 11.79
C LYS A 3 3.65 5.48 10.44
N LYS A 4 4.25 6.66 10.32
CA LYS A 4 4.88 7.08 9.07
C LYS A 4 6.06 6.21 8.64
N ASP A 5 6.59 5.41 9.56
CA ASP A 5 7.68 4.49 9.26
C ASP A 5 7.16 3.13 8.77
N ILE A 6 5.85 2.95 8.79
CA ILE A 6 5.21 1.70 8.34
C ILE A 6 4.73 1.89 6.90
N LYS A 7 5.22 1.03 6.03
CA LYS A 7 4.81 1.02 4.63
C LYS A 7 3.83 -0.12 4.40
N ILE A 8 2.69 0.20 3.83
CA ILE A 8 1.64 -0.78 3.56
C ILE A 8 1.43 -0.87 2.06
N LEU A 9 1.47 -2.08 1.54
CA LEU A 9 1.20 -2.33 0.13
C LEU A 9 -0.19 -2.94 0.00
N LEU A 10 -1.08 -2.23 -0.68
CA LEU A 10 -2.44 -2.67 -0.92
C LEU A 10 -2.53 -3.28 -2.32
N VAL A 11 -3.07 -4.47 -2.41
CA VAL A 11 -3.23 -5.16 -3.70
C VAL A 11 -4.69 -5.48 -3.93
N ASP A 12 -5.25 -4.95 -5.00
CA ASP A 12 -6.63 -5.22 -5.39
C ASP A 12 -6.79 -4.86 -6.86
N ASP A 13 -7.66 -5.58 -7.56
CA ASP A 13 -7.93 -5.29 -8.97
C ASP A 13 -8.96 -4.17 -9.14
N GLU A 14 -9.59 -3.73 -8.08
CA GLU A 14 -10.54 -2.64 -8.11
C GLU A 14 -9.92 -1.35 -7.60
N LYS A 15 -9.75 -0.38 -8.50
CA LYS A 15 -9.09 0.87 -8.16
C LYS A 15 -9.87 1.69 -7.13
N ASP A 16 -11.18 1.63 -7.16
CA ASP A 16 -12.01 2.37 -6.22
C ASP A 16 -11.75 1.92 -4.80
N ILE A 17 -11.60 0.61 -4.60
CA ILE A 17 -11.31 0.05 -3.28
C ILE A 17 -9.92 0.49 -2.82
N LEU A 18 -8.93 0.46 -3.72
CA LEU A 18 -7.58 0.90 -3.41
C LEU A 18 -7.56 2.37 -2.97
N GLU A 19 -8.33 3.22 -3.66
CA GLU A 19 -8.40 4.63 -3.31
C GLU A 19 -9.02 4.85 -1.93
N ILE A 20 -10.12 4.18 -1.64
CA ILE A 20 -10.84 4.34 -0.38
C ILE A 20 -9.98 3.86 0.79
N VAL A 21 -9.47 2.64 0.70
CA VAL A 21 -8.67 2.06 1.76
C VAL A 21 -7.36 2.81 1.93
N GLY A 22 -6.72 3.14 0.81
CA GLY A 22 -5.47 3.90 0.82
C GLY A 22 -5.65 5.27 1.47
N TYR A 23 -6.74 5.95 1.15
CA TYR A 23 -7.02 7.25 1.73
C TYR A 23 -7.18 7.14 3.26
N ASN A 24 -7.99 6.17 3.70
CA ASN A 24 -8.22 5.97 5.13
C ASN A 24 -6.93 5.66 5.88
N LEU A 25 -6.09 4.80 5.33
CA LEU A 25 -4.83 4.44 5.98
C LEU A 25 -3.84 5.60 5.96
N SER A 26 -3.82 6.39 4.89
CA SER A 26 -2.92 7.54 4.84
C SER A 26 -3.33 8.61 5.84
N GLN A 27 -4.63 8.73 6.13
CA GLN A 27 -5.12 9.63 7.17
C GLN A 27 -4.62 9.22 8.55
N GLU A 28 -4.35 7.94 8.75
CA GLU A 28 -3.79 7.45 10.01
C GLU A 28 -2.26 7.66 10.07
N GLY A 29 -1.64 8.09 8.98
CA GLY A 29 -0.22 8.39 8.96
C GLY A 29 0.66 7.32 8.33
N TYR A 30 0.10 6.22 7.85
CA TYR A 30 0.88 5.17 7.18
C TYR A 30 1.30 5.62 5.79
N GLN A 31 2.42 5.07 5.33
CA GLN A 31 2.85 5.25 3.94
C GLN A 31 2.20 4.16 3.10
N ILE A 32 1.45 4.55 2.09
CA ILE A 32 0.64 3.61 1.32
C ILE A 32 1.16 3.51 -0.11
N SER A 33 1.33 2.27 -0.58
CA SER A 33 1.58 1.95 -1.97
C SER A 33 0.45 1.06 -2.44
N THR A 34 0.10 1.15 -3.71
CA THR A 34 -0.97 0.33 -4.26
C THR A 34 -0.48 -0.44 -5.47
N ALA A 35 -1.10 -1.61 -5.69
CA ALA A 35 -0.83 -2.44 -6.84
C ALA A 35 -2.15 -3.03 -7.31
N SER A 36 -2.37 -3.13 -8.61
CA SER A 36 -3.63 -3.62 -9.15
C SER A 36 -3.60 -5.12 -9.48
N ASN A 37 -2.45 -5.76 -9.34
CA ASN A 37 -2.34 -7.21 -9.55
C ASN A 37 -1.10 -7.75 -8.85
N GLY A 38 -0.98 -9.09 -8.81
CA GLY A 38 0.14 -9.73 -8.12
C GLY A 38 1.50 -9.40 -8.71
N LYS A 39 1.58 -9.27 -10.02
CA LYS A 39 2.82 -8.94 -10.70
C LYS A 39 3.34 -7.57 -10.27
N GLU A 40 2.45 -6.59 -10.26
CA GLU A 40 2.76 -5.25 -9.84
C GLU A 40 3.12 -5.22 -8.35
N ALA A 41 2.41 -6.02 -7.56
CA ALA A 41 2.68 -6.12 -6.13
C ALA A 41 4.08 -6.65 -5.87
N ILE A 42 4.48 -7.68 -6.58
CA ILE A 42 5.81 -8.26 -6.42
C ILE A 42 6.90 -7.25 -6.80
N ALA A 43 6.70 -6.53 -7.90
CA ALA A 43 7.65 -5.52 -8.34
C ALA A 43 7.80 -4.41 -7.30
N LYS A 44 6.69 -3.95 -6.74
CA LYS A 44 6.72 -2.90 -5.72
C LYS A 44 7.29 -3.39 -4.40
N ALA A 45 6.98 -4.63 -4.02
CA ALA A 45 7.51 -5.20 -2.79
C ALA A 45 9.04 -5.28 -2.84
N LYS A 46 9.59 -5.68 -3.97
CA LYS A 46 11.04 -5.74 -4.14
C LYS A 46 11.68 -4.35 -4.08
N LYS A 47 10.98 -3.35 -4.56
CA LYS A 47 11.49 -2.00 -4.62
C LYS A 47 11.35 -1.26 -3.30
N GLU A 48 10.23 -1.44 -2.61
CA GLU A 48 9.88 -0.63 -1.45
C GLU A 48 10.04 -1.37 -0.12
N LEU A 49 10.14 -2.69 -0.14
CA LEU A 49 10.29 -3.52 1.06
C LEU A 49 9.27 -3.13 2.14
N PRO A 50 7.97 -3.28 1.87
CA PRO A 50 6.95 -2.92 2.85
C PRO A 50 7.01 -3.78 4.10
N GLN A 51 6.53 -3.24 5.20
CA GLN A 51 6.57 -3.91 6.51
C GLN A 51 5.55 -5.04 6.65
N LEU A 52 4.61 -5.14 5.78
CA LEU A 52 3.61 -6.21 5.83
C LEU A 52 3.98 -7.37 4.96
#